data_730ea2dec5cf771ce365e8cab6eefbd1
#
_entry.id   730ea2dec5cf771ce365e8cab6eefbd1
#
_cell.length_a   1.000
_cell.length_b   1.000
_cell.length_c   1.000
_cell.angle_alpha   90.00
_cell.angle_beta   90.00
_cell.angle_gamma   90.00
#
_symmetry.space_group_name_H-M   'P 1'
#
loop_
_entity.id
_entity.type
_entity.pdbx_description
1 polymer ?
#
loop_
_entity_poly.entity_id
_entity_poly.type
_entity_poly.pdbx_seq_one_letter_code
_entity_poly.pdbx_strand_id
1 'polypeptide(L)'
;DKCKAIGFDGIELQLRDPENIDSEKLVEYCKKTGMGISAIATGLEYTLNGLSMIDDDVDRRVMMRQKLFEHVELAEKLGCPVIIGCVRGNIPAGADQRKYLNRFRDEMLLLSEKADEHGVTIMLEAINFYVNNYLNRIKQVCDFIDGLGKENVKLHIDTHHMVIEESSMDNAVRYAGSRVGYVHF
;
A
#
# COMPACT_ATOMS: atom_id res chain seq x y z
N ASP A 1 -19.27 -15.63 -3.31
CA ASP A 1 -20.26 -16.41 -2.55
C ASP A 1 -19.63 -17.21 -1.39
N LYS A 2 -18.48 -17.90 -1.59
CA LYS A 2 -17.85 -18.70 -0.53
C LYS A 2 -17.42 -17.83 0.67
N CYS A 3 -16.75 -16.70 0.45
CA CYS A 3 -16.33 -15.80 1.54
C CYS A 3 -17.52 -15.28 2.35
N LYS A 4 -18.61 -14.87 1.68
CA LYS A 4 -19.83 -14.44 2.37
C LYS A 4 -20.47 -15.56 3.17
N ALA A 5 -20.51 -16.77 2.61
CA ALA A 5 -21.10 -17.94 3.28
C ALA A 5 -20.38 -18.33 4.58
N ILE A 6 -19.09 -18.04 4.71
CA ILE A 6 -18.30 -18.28 5.92
C ILE A 6 -18.17 -17.05 6.83
N GLY A 7 -18.88 -15.95 6.52
CA GLY A 7 -19.07 -14.81 7.41
C GLY A 7 -18.14 -13.62 7.19
N PHE A 8 -17.37 -13.56 6.08
CA PHE A 8 -16.57 -12.36 5.77
C PHE A 8 -17.47 -11.22 5.27
N ASP A 9 -17.15 -9.99 5.67
CA ASP A 9 -17.81 -8.76 5.23
C ASP A 9 -17.17 -8.16 3.96
N GLY A 10 -15.90 -8.45 3.71
CA GLY A 10 -15.16 -7.96 2.57
C GLY A 10 -14.01 -8.87 2.16
N ILE A 11 -13.38 -8.53 1.05
CA ILE A 11 -12.17 -9.18 0.55
C ILE A 11 -11.14 -8.11 0.16
N GLU A 12 -9.87 -8.43 0.38
CA GLU A 12 -8.76 -7.67 -0.19
C GLU A 12 -8.41 -8.25 -1.56
N LEU A 13 -8.13 -7.38 -2.52
CA LEU A 13 -7.74 -7.77 -3.85
C LEU A 13 -6.23 -7.64 -4.03
N GLN A 14 -5.57 -8.69 -4.48
CA GLN A 14 -4.21 -8.63 -5.01
C GLN A 14 -4.29 -8.74 -6.53
N LEU A 15 -4.02 -7.65 -7.23
CA LEU A 15 -4.18 -7.57 -8.67
C LEU A 15 -2.82 -7.48 -9.35
N ARG A 16 -2.69 -8.23 -10.44
CA ARG A 16 -1.54 -8.14 -11.32
C ARG A 16 -1.72 -7.04 -12.36
N ASP A 17 -2.92 -7.00 -12.95
CA ASP A 17 -3.24 -6.10 -14.05
C ASP A 17 -4.61 -5.45 -13.74
N PRO A 18 -4.64 -4.29 -13.09
CA PRO A 18 -5.88 -3.63 -12.67
C PRO A 18 -6.79 -3.28 -13.86
N GLU A 19 -6.21 -3.00 -15.04
CA GLU A 19 -6.93 -2.70 -16.28
C GLU A 19 -7.75 -3.87 -16.82
N ASN A 20 -7.44 -5.10 -16.43
CA ASN A 20 -8.17 -6.30 -16.85
C ASN A 20 -9.36 -6.63 -15.94
N ILE A 21 -9.61 -5.83 -14.91
CA ILE A 21 -10.73 -6.03 -13.99
C ILE A 21 -11.98 -5.35 -14.53
N ASP A 22 -13.03 -6.13 -14.73
CA ASP A 22 -14.38 -5.60 -14.99
C ASP A 22 -14.95 -5.01 -13.68
N SER A 23 -14.58 -3.75 -13.43
CA SER A 23 -14.95 -3.05 -12.20
C SER A 23 -16.45 -2.89 -12.03
N GLU A 24 -17.19 -2.73 -13.11
CA GLU A 24 -18.66 -2.57 -13.07
C GLU A 24 -19.34 -3.86 -12.58
N LYS A 25 -18.95 -5.01 -13.14
CA LYS A 25 -19.43 -6.31 -12.66
C LYS A 25 -19.03 -6.60 -11.22
N LEU A 26 -17.82 -6.21 -10.82
CA LEU A 26 -17.36 -6.42 -9.46
C LEU A 26 -18.17 -5.57 -8.49
N VAL A 27 -18.42 -4.29 -8.79
CA VAL A 27 -19.27 -3.40 -8.00
C VAL A 27 -20.71 -3.93 -7.90
N GLU A 28 -21.28 -4.38 -9.01
CA GLU A 28 -22.61 -4.98 -9.03
C GLU A 28 -22.68 -6.23 -8.15
N TYR A 29 -21.67 -7.08 -8.26
CA TYR A 29 -21.56 -8.30 -7.45
C TYR A 29 -21.45 -7.96 -5.95
N CYS A 30 -20.62 -7.00 -5.59
CA CYS A 30 -20.47 -6.54 -4.20
C CYS A 30 -21.81 -6.02 -3.64
N LYS A 31 -22.52 -5.19 -4.40
CA LYS A 31 -23.85 -4.69 -4.03
C LYS A 31 -24.86 -5.83 -3.83
N LYS A 32 -24.90 -6.79 -4.76
CA LYS A 32 -25.82 -7.93 -4.72
C LYS A 32 -25.58 -8.86 -3.53
N THR A 33 -24.32 -9.06 -3.15
CA THR A 33 -23.93 -10.02 -2.11
C THR A 33 -23.75 -9.37 -0.72
N GLY A 34 -23.68 -8.05 -0.64
CA GLY A 34 -23.31 -7.31 0.55
C GLY A 34 -21.85 -7.55 0.98
N MET A 35 -20.97 -7.94 0.03
CA MET A 35 -19.53 -8.02 0.23
C MET A 35 -18.87 -6.68 -0.09
N GLY A 36 -17.93 -6.22 0.75
CA GLY A 36 -17.08 -5.07 0.45
C GLY A 36 -15.76 -5.47 -0.21
N ILE A 37 -15.10 -4.51 -0.83
CA ILE A 37 -13.66 -4.59 -1.12
C ILE A 37 -12.95 -3.81 -0.03
N SER A 38 -12.10 -4.47 0.76
CA SER A 38 -11.45 -3.83 1.91
C SER A 38 -10.22 -3.01 1.49
N ALA A 39 -9.48 -3.46 0.48
CA ALA A 39 -8.34 -2.75 -0.10
C ALA A 39 -7.89 -3.40 -1.42
N ILE A 40 -7.04 -2.69 -2.16
CA ILE A 40 -6.25 -3.23 -3.27
C ILE A 40 -4.78 -3.26 -2.86
N ALA A 41 -4.17 -4.45 -2.84
CA ALA A 41 -2.74 -4.64 -2.58
C ALA A 41 -1.95 -4.65 -3.89
N THR A 42 -0.85 -3.88 -3.93
CA THR A 42 -0.04 -3.65 -5.14
C THR A 42 1.22 -4.52 -5.21
N GLY A 43 1.44 -5.41 -4.24
CA GLY A 43 2.68 -6.18 -4.10
C GLY A 43 3.06 -7.05 -5.31
N LEU A 44 2.07 -7.48 -6.11
CA LEU A 44 2.32 -8.29 -7.31
C LEU A 44 3.08 -7.54 -8.40
N GLU A 45 2.98 -6.22 -8.48
CA GLU A 45 3.78 -5.40 -9.40
C GLU A 45 5.28 -5.56 -9.15
N TYR A 46 5.68 -5.68 -7.88
CA TYR A 46 7.06 -5.95 -7.51
C TYR A 46 7.44 -7.42 -7.72
N THR A 47 6.64 -8.35 -7.19
CA THR A 47 7.02 -9.76 -7.13
C THR A 47 6.95 -10.48 -8.48
N LEU A 48 6.05 -10.08 -9.38
CA LEU A 48 5.87 -10.70 -10.69
C LEU A 48 6.45 -9.86 -11.83
N ASN A 49 6.29 -8.53 -11.78
CA ASN A 49 6.71 -7.64 -12.84
C ASN A 49 8.09 -7.00 -12.56
N GLY A 50 8.61 -7.17 -11.34
CA GLY A 50 9.90 -6.63 -10.92
C GLY A 50 9.94 -5.10 -10.89
N LEU A 51 8.78 -4.43 -10.85
CA LEU A 51 8.67 -2.97 -10.82
C LEU A 51 8.77 -2.46 -9.39
N SER A 52 9.44 -1.34 -9.19
CA SER A 52 9.50 -0.69 -7.88
C SER A 52 9.47 0.85 -7.98
N MET A 53 8.97 1.48 -6.92
CA MET A 53 8.90 2.95 -6.83
C MET A 53 10.29 3.61 -6.76
N ILE A 54 11.32 2.86 -6.38
CA ILE A 54 12.68 3.38 -6.21
C ILE A 54 13.69 2.83 -7.23
N ASP A 55 13.24 2.20 -8.31
CA ASP A 55 14.11 1.64 -9.34
C ASP A 55 15.14 2.70 -9.84
N ASP A 56 16.35 2.28 -10.18
CA ASP A 56 17.36 3.19 -10.75
C ASP A 56 17.02 3.61 -12.18
N ASP A 57 16.34 2.75 -12.92
CA ASP A 57 15.83 3.04 -14.25
C ASP A 57 14.62 3.98 -14.17
N VAL A 58 14.71 5.12 -14.85
CA VAL A 58 13.65 6.15 -14.88
C VAL A 58 12.39 5.63 -15.56
N ASP A 59 12.54 4.89 -16.67
CA ASP A 59 11.40 4.40 -17.45
C ASP A 59 10.61 3.35 -16.66
N ARG A 60 11.31 2.51 -15.90
CA ARG A 60 10.69 1.54 -15.00
C ARG A 60 9.94 2.20 -13.85
N ARG A 61 10.48 3.31 -13.29
CA ARG A 61 9.74 4.09 -12.28
C ARG A 61 8.50 4.76 -12.87
N VAL A 62 8.60 5.32 -14.08
CA VAL A 62 7.43 5.89 -14.76
C VAL A 62 6.39 4.82 -15.01
N MET A 63 6.77 3.64 -15.46
CA MET A 63 5.86 2.51 -15.64
C MET A 63 5.20 2.10 -14.31
N MET A 64 5.98 2.02 -13.21
CA MET A 64 5.45 1.70 -11.90
C MET A 64 4.41 2.74 -11.43
N ARG A 65 4.72 4.03 -11.62
CA ARG A 65 3.80 5.12 -11.28
C ARG A 65 2.49 5.01 -12.05
N GLN A 66 2.55 4.73 -13.35
CA GLN A 66 1.36 4.53 -14.18
C GLN A 66 0.50 3.37 -13.63
N LYS A 67 1.12 2.24 -13.32
CA LYS A 67 0.43 1.11 -12.70
C LYS A 67 -0.24 1.48 -11.36
N LEU A 68 0.44 2.24 -10.51
CA LEU A 68 -0.17 2.72 -9.25
C LEU A 68 -1.33 3.68 -9.49
N PHE A 69 -1.28 4.52 -10.52
CA PHE A 69 -2.40 5.39 -10.89
C PHE A 69 -3.60 4.57 -11.36
N GLU A 70 -3.39 3.51 -12.15
CA GLU A 70 -4.45 2.58 -12.54
C GLU A 70 -5.09 1.88 -11.32
N HIS A 71 -4.28 1.51 -10.31
CA HIS A 71 -4.80 0.96 -9.04
C HIS A 71 -5.65 1.99 -8.29
N VAL A 72 -5.25 3.27 -8.28
CA VAL A 72 -6.03 4.35 -7.65
C VAL A 72 -7.37 4.55 -8.37
N GLU A 73 -7.38 4.58 -9.70
CA GLU A 73 -8.60 4.73 -10.50
C GLU A 73 -9.58 3.55 -10.31
N LEU A 74 -9.04 2.34 -10.16
CA LEU A 74 -9.85 1.17 -9.81
C LEU A 74 -10.37 1.26 -8.36
N ALA A 75 -9.52 1.71 -7.43
CA ALA A 75 -9.88 1.84 -6.01
C ALA A 75 -11.02 2.86 -5.80
N GLU A 76 -11.04 3.97 -6.54
CA GLU A 76 -12.15 4.92 -6.56
C GLU A 76 -13.47 4.22 -6.91
N LYS A 77 -13.49 3.44 -8.01
CA LYS A 77 -14.69 2.72 -8.46
C LYS A 77 -15.18 1.69 -7.44
N LEU A 78 -14.24 1.07 -6.71
CA LEU A 78 -14.53 0.05 -5.71
C LEU A 78 -14.79 0.63 -4.31
N GLY A 79 -14.50 1.92 -4.09
CA GLY A 79 -14.67 2.60 -2.81
C GLY A 79 -13.73 2.08 -1.72
N CYS A 80 -12.47 1.75 -2.06
CA CYS A 80 -11.51 1.15 -1.15
C CYS A 80 -10.13 1.83 -1.22
N PRO A 81 -9.26 1.66 -0.20
CA PRO A 81 -7.89 2.16 -0.21
C PRO A 81 -6.95 1.31 -1.08
N VAL A 82 -5.77 1.88 -1.38
CA VAL A 82 -4.65 1.20 -2.04
C VAL A 82 -3.50 0.97 -1.06
N ILE A 83 -2.98 -0.25 -0.97
CA ILE A 83 -1.87 -0.62 -0.08
C ILE A 83 -0.55 -0.53 -0.83
N ILE A 84 0.39 0.23 -0.27
CA ILE A 84 1.78 0.33 -0.70
C ILE A 84 2.65 -0.48 0.25
N GLY A 85 2.97 -1.69 -0.17
CA GLY A 85 3.81 -2.64 0.53
C GLY A 85 5.14 -2.88 -0.19
N CYS A 86 5.38 -4.11 -0.66
CA CYS A 86 6.62 -4.53 -1.34
C CYS A 86 6.95 -3.71 -2.59
N VAL A 87 5.96 -3.11 -3.26
CA VAL A 87 6.14 -2.31 -4.48
C VAL A 87 7.06 -1.11 -4.29
N ARG A 88 7.27 -0.66 -3.05
CA ARG A 88 8.26 0.38 -2.74
C ARG A 88 9.70 -0.04 -3.06
N GLY A 89 9.98 -1.37 -3.23
CA GLY A 89 11.27 -1.93 -3.59
C GLY A 89 12.27 -1.97 -2.45
N ASN A 90 13.49 -2.42 -2.74
CA ASN A 90 14.62 -2.49 -1.82
C ASN A 90 15.76 -1.58 -2.26
N ILE A 91 16.40 -0.91 -1.31
CA ILE A 91 17.60 -0.09 -1.57
C ILE A 91 18.75 -1.03 -1.90
N PRO A 92 19.47 -0.84 -3.03
CA PRO A 92 20.62 -1.68 -3.38
C PRO A 92 21.72 -1.66 -2.30
N ALA A 93 22.37 -2.80 -2.09
CA ALA A 93 23.44 -2.91 -1.11
C ALA A 93 24.58 -1.91 -1.39
N GLY A 94 24.99 -1.16 -0.36
CA GLY A 94 26.03 -0.15 -0.48
C GLY A 94 25.62 1.16 -1.16
N ALA A 95 24.36 1.30 -1.57
CA ALA A 95 23.87 2.54 -2.17
C ALA A 95 23.60 3.63 -1.11
N ASP A 96 23.58 4.89 -1.54
CA ASP A 96 23.19 6.01 -0.69
C ASP A 96 21.70 5.94 -0.31
N GLN A 97 21.44 5.52 0.92
CA GLN A 97 20.09 5.36 1.47
C GLN A 97 19.26 6.65 1.32
N ARG A 98 19.89 7.81 1.53
CA ARG A 98 19.20 9.11 1.47
C ARG A 98 18.63 9.39 0.08
N LYS A 99 19.41 9.05 -0.98
CA LYS A 99 18.98 9.19 -2.38
C LYS A 99 17.67 8.39 -2.62
N TYR A 100 17.61 7.15 -2.16
CA TYR A 100 16.45 6.29 -2.38
C TYR A 100 15.25 6.67 -1.51
N LEU A 101 15.47 7.10 -0.28
CA LEU A 101 14.39 7.62 0.58
C LEU A 101 13.78 8.89 0.01
N ASN A 102 14.58 9.81 -0.53
CA ASN A 102 14.08 11.00 -1.21
C ASN A 102 13.28 10.61 -2.46
N ARG A 103 13.79 9.68 -3.27
CA ARG A 103 13.06 9.15 -4.43
C ARG A 103 11.71 8.54 -4.04
N PHE A 104 11.69 7.71 -3.00
CA PHE A 104 10.45 7.12 -2.49
C PHE A 104 9.48 8.21 -2.01
N ARG A 105 9.98 9.24 -1.32
CA ARG A 105 9.19 10.39 -0.90
C ARG A 105 8.55 11.10 -2.09
N ASP A 106 9.32 11.38 -3.14
CA ASP A 106 8.83 12.07 -4.33
C ASP A 106 7.72 11.26 -5.03
N GLU A 107 7.90 9.94 -5.18
CA GLU A 107 6.90 9.05 -5.76
C GLU A 107 5.64 8.95 -4.89
N MET A 108 5.78 8.92 -3.55
CA MET A 108 4.65 8.92 -2.63
C MET A 108 3.87 10.24 -2.68
N LEU A 109 4.52 11.39 -2.88
CA LEU A 109 3.85 12.67 -3.05
C LEU A 109 3.01 12.68 -4.33
N LEU A 110 3.57 12.25 -5.46
CA LEU A 110 2.85 12.15 -6.73
C LEU A 110 1.65 11.19 -6.63
N LEU A 111 1.85 10.04 -5.99
CA LEU A 111 0.77 9.08 -5.77
C LEU A 111 -0.32 9.63 -4.85
N SER A 112 0.05 10.33 -3.77
CA SER A 112 -0.92 10.93 -2.86
C SER A 112 -1.74 12.03 -3.52
N GLU A 113 -1.14 12.83 -4.42
CA GLU A 113 -1.86 13.85 -5.21
C GLU A 113 -2.88 13.20 -6.13
N LYS A 114 -2.48 12.17 -6.90
CA LYS A 114 -3.41 11.39 -7.73
C LYS A 114 -4.52 10.77 -6.90
N ALA A 115 -4.19 10.18 -5.75
CA ALA A 115 -5.17 9.57 -4.87
C ALA A 115 -6.16 10.59 -4.26
N ASP A 116 -5.71 11.79 -3.93
CA ASP A 116 -6.55 12.87 -3.41
C ASP A 116 -7.58 13.34 -4.45
N GLU A 117 -7.16 13.47 -5.72
CA GLU A 117 -8.05 13.79 -6.85
C GLU A 117 -9.21 12.78 -7.00
N HIS A 118 -8.97 11.52 -6.63
CA HIS A 118 -9.94 10.41 -6.70
C HIS A 118 -10.60 10.07 -5.36
N GLY A 119 -10.32 10.82 -4.29
CA GLY A 119 -10.85 10.54 -2.95
C GLY A 119 -10.39 9.20 -2.36
N VAL A 120 -9.23 8.69 -2.79
CA VAL A 120 -8.66 7.40 -2.38
C VAL A 120 -7.62 7.61 -1.27
N THR A 121 -7.64 6.73 -0.27
CA THR A 121 -6.63 6.70 0.79
C THR A 121 -5.51 5.72 0.42
N ILE A 122 -4.25 6.14 0.61
CA ILE A 122 -3.08 5.29 0.47
C ILE A 122 -2.69 4.72 1.83
N MET A 123 -2.51 3.41 1.90
CA MET A 123 -2.09 2.67 3.09
C MET A 123 -0.62 2.27 2.95
N LEU A 124 0.27 2.95 3.67
CA LEU A 124 1.69 2.61 3.67
C LEU A 124 1.99 1.57 4.73
N GLU A 125 2.47 0.42 4.30
CA GLU A 125 2.74 -0.74 5.15
C GLU A 125 4.13 -0.69 5.80
N ALA A 126 4.19 -1.00 7.10
CA ALA A 126 5.44 -1.30 7.79
C ALA A 126 5.79 -2.78 7.58
N ILE A 127 6.85 -3.05 6.80
CA ILE A 127 7.25 -4.42 6.40
C ILE A 127 8.59 -4.79 7.05
N ASN A 128 8.70 -6.02 7.55
CA ASN A 128 9.89 -6.52 8.22
C ASN A 128 11.15 -6.57 7.33
N PHE A 129 12.32 -6.63 7.96
CA PHE A 129 13.63 -6.56 7.30
C PHE A 129 13.96 -7.77 6.39
N TYR A 130 13.25 -8.89 6.50
CA TYR A 130 13.44 -10.03 5.60
C TYR A 130 12.88 -9.77 4.20
N VAL A 131 11.90 -8.87 4.10
CA VAL A 131 11.19 -8.56 2.85
C VAL A 131 11.63 -7.20 2.29
N ASN A 132 11.80 -6.20 3.17
CA ASN A 132 12.16 -4.85 2.77
C ASN A 132 13.22 -4.27 3.70
N ASN A 133 14.13 -3.44 3.20
CA ASN A 133 15.29 -2.98 3.95
C ASN A 133 15.25 -1.51 4.41
N TYR A 134 14.06 -0.89 4.42
CA TYR A 134 13.84 0.46 4.95
C TYR A 134 12.38 0.67 5.38
N LEU A 135 12.16 1.58 6.32
CA LEU A 135 10.83 1.85 6.90
C LEU A 135 10.16 0.58 7.45
N ASN A 136 10.91 -0.19 8.23
CA ASN A 136 10.47 -1.48 8.73
C ASN A 136 9.61 -1.36 10.00
N ARG A 137 9.91 -0.38 10.85
CA ARG A 137 9.21 -0.18 12.12
C ARG A 137 8.08 0.81 11.99
N ILE A 138 7.03 0.60 12.76
CA ILE A 138 5.86 1.47 12.87
C ILE A 138 6.27 2.94 13.05
N LYS A 139 7.20 3.21 13.99
CA LYS A 139 7.69 4.57 14.21
C LYS A 139 8.29 5.20 12.96
N GLN A 140 9.11 4.46 12.22
CA GLN A 140 9.75 4.97 11.00
C GLN A 140 8.72 5.33 9.92
N VAL A 141 7.69 4.47 9.76
CA VAL A 141 6.60 4.73 8.80
C VAL A 141 5.75 5.91 9.24
N CYS A 142 5.42 6.03 10.53
CA CYS A 142 4.70 7.18 11.06
C CYS A 142 5.45 8.50 10.84
N ASP A 143 6.75 8.53 11.18
CA ASP A 143 7.59 9.73 10.97
C ASP A 143 7.68 10.10 9.48
N PHE A 144 7.72 9.10 8.60
CA PHE A 144 7.70 9.31 7.15
C PHE A 144 6.36 9.88 6.68
N ILE A 145 5.22 9.34 7.11
CA ILE A 145 3.88 9.82 6.79
C ILE A 145 3.70 11.27 7.27
N ASP A 146 4.07 11.56 8.50
CA ASP A 146 4.02 12.93 9.06
C ASP A 146 4.88 13.90 8.22
N GLY A 147 6.06 13.43 7.78
CA GLY A 147 6.95 14.19 6.92
C GLY A 147 6.42 14.43 5.49
N LEU A 148 5.46 13.64 4.99
CA LEU A 148 4.77 13.89 3.72
C LEU A 148 3.78 15.07 3.83
N GLY A 149 3.16 15.24 4.99
CA GLY A 149 2.14 16.27 5.21
C GLY A 149 0.86 16.06 4.41
N LYS A 150 0.49 14.81 4.13
CA LYS A 150 -0.68 14.41 3.32
C LYS A 150 -1.68 13.64 4.20
N GLU A 151 -2.92 14.11 4.27
CA GLU A 151 -3.95 13.52 5.13
C GLU A 151 -4.49 12.18 4.59
N ASN A 152 -4.42 11.99 3.29
CA ASN A 152 -4.86 10.78 2.59
C ASN A 152 -3.82 9.64 2.56
N VAL A 153 -2.69 9.79 3.27
CA VAL A 153 -1.71 8.71 3.49
C VAL A 153 -1.81 8.24 4.93
N LYS A 154 -2.11 6.96 5.14
CA LYS A 154 -2.27 6.34 6.45
C LYS A 154 -1.33 5.14 6.62
N LEU A 155 -1.16 4.74 7.88
CA LEU A 155 -0.37 3.58 8.24
C LEU A 155 -1.18 2.29 8.02
N HIS A 156 -0.58 1.31 7.36
CA HIS A 156 -1.00 -0.09 7.39
C HIS A 156 -0.10 -0.88 8.35
N ILE A 157 -0.72 -1.50 9.33
CA ILE A 157 -0.10 -2.39 10.30
C ILE A 157 -0.32 -3.84 9.86
N ASP A 158 0.75 -4.64 9.86
CA ASP A 158 0.69 -6.10 9.76
C ASP A 158 1.31 -6.71 11.02
N THR A 159 0.54 -7.48 11.76
CA THR A 159 0.99 -8.06 13.03
C THR A 159 2.13 -9.07 12.84
N HIS A 160 2.19 -9.78 11.70
CA HIS A 160 3.32 -10.63 11.35
C HIS A 160 4.62 -9.82 11.24
N HIS A 161 4.59 -8.67 10.58
CA HIS A 161 5.75 -7.81 10.46
C HIS A 161 6.14 -7.17 11.80
N MET A 162 5.16 -6.78 12.60
CA MET A 162 5.40 -6.21 13.93
C MET A 162 6.09 -7.19 14.90
N VAL A 163 5.71 -8.47 14.89
CA VAL A 163 6.34 -9.50 15.76
C VAL A 163 7.85 -9.60 15.48
N ILE A 164 8.28 -9.35 14.27
CA ILE A 164 9.69 -9.41 13.85
C ILE A 164 10.43 -8.11 14.21
N GLU A 165 9.80 -6.97 14.03
CA GLU A 165 10.46 -5.65 14.07
C GLU A 165 10.32 -4.91 15.39
N GLU A 166 9.22 -5.08 16.11
CA GLU A 166 8.92 -4.25 17.27
C GLU A 166 9.31 -4.92 18.58
N SER A 167 10.01 -4.19 19.43
CA SER A 167 10.31 -4.65 20.80
C SER A 167 9.05 -4.68 21.70
N SER A 168 8.03 -3.91 21.36
CA SER A 168 6.72 -3.86 22.01
C SER A 168 5.65 -3.45 21.02
N MET A 169 4.78 -4.38 20.66
CA MET A 169 3.65 -4.13 19.75
C MET A 169 2.67 -3.11 20.36
N ASP A 170 2.39 -3.18 21.66
CA ASP A 170 1.52 -2.24 22.36
C ASP A 170 2.03 -0.81 22.25
N ASN A 171 3.31 -0.57 22.53
CA ASN A 171 3.91 0.76 22.41
C ASN A 171 3.90 1.25 20.95
N ALA A 172 4.15 0.38 19.98
CA ALA A 172 4.13 0.73 18.57
C ALA A 172 2.73 1.16 18.12
N VAL A 173 1.68 0.42 18.50
CA VAL A 173 0.28 0.77 18.20
C VAL A 173 -0.12 2.08 18.88
N ARG A 174 0.26 2.29 20.15
CA ARG A 174 -0.01 3.57 20.85
C ARG A 174 0.69 4.73 20.15
N TYR A 175 1.92 4.55 19.70
CA TYR A 175 2.65 5.58 18.94
C TYR A 175 1.95 5.89 17.60
N ALA A 176 1.48 4.86 16.91
CA ALA A 176 0.77 5.01 15.63
C ALA A 176 -0.50 5.87 15.78
N GLY A 177 -1.29 5.62 16.82
CA GLY A 177 -2.49 6.42 17.13
C GLY A 177 -3.45 6.53 15.94
N SER A 178 -3.88 7.76 15.64
CA SER A 178 -4.83 8.06 14.55
C SER A 178 -4.27 7.89 13.14
N ARG A 179 -2.97 7.58 13.00
CA ARG A 179 -2.36 7.30 11.69
C ARG A 179 -2.76 5.95 11.14
N VAL A 180 -3.22 5.02 12.01
CA VAL A 180 -3.64 3.68 11.59
C VAL A 180 -4.89 3.77 10.72
N GLY A 181 -4.79 3.26 9.50
CA GLY A 181 -5.88 3.19 8.54
C GLY A 181 -6.29 1.76 8.18
N TYR A 182 -5.37 0.80 8.32
CA TYR A 182 -5.60 -0.60 7.94
C TYR A 182 -4.77 -1.55 8.79
N VAL A 183 -5.27 -2.78 8.99
CA VAL A 183 -4.58 -3.78 9.80
C VAL A 183 -4.72 -5.17 9.19
N HIS A 184 -3.60 -5.90 9.05
CA HIS A 184 -3.53 -7.34 8.85
C HIS A 184 -3.21 -8.05 10.17
N PHE A 185 -3.90 -9.19 10.40
CA PHE A 185 -3.70 -10.06 11.57
C PHE A 185 -3.12 -11.41 11.17
#